data_23dc9e4b5f122ab5a3a70b520ba1b2d5
#
_entry.id   23dc9e4b5f122ab5a3a70b520ba1b2d5
#
_cell.length_a   1.000
_cell.length_b   1.000
_cell.length_c   1.000
_cell.angle_alpha   90.00
_cell.angle_beta   90.00
_cell.angle_gamma   90.00
#
_symmetry.space_group_name_H-M   'P 1'
#
loop_
_entity.id
_entity.type
_entity.pdbx_description
1 polymer ?
#
loop_
_entity_poly.entity_id
_entity_poly.type
_entity_poly.pdbx_seq_one_letter_code
_entity_poly.pdbx_strand_id
1 'polypeptide(L)'
;GFAEGILVAERTGGLPVTPIDYDGVPRITYSDPEVASVGLTSAQAAERGLKTVEFTYNLGGNGRSVILQTQGAAKVIALSEEDRPGRVIGVHIVGSRVGELIAEAQLIYNWDAEPSDVAQLVHPHPTQSEAIGEAHLALAGKPLHVHA
;
A
#
# COMPACT_ATOMS: atom_id res chain seq x y z
N GLY A 1 -0.76 9.83 17.48
CA GLY A 1 -0.10 10.29 18.72
C GLY A 1 1.14 11.12 18.47
N PHE A 2 2.26 10.52 18.05
CA PHE A 2 3.53 11.25 17.88
C PHE A 2 3.42 12.41 16.88
N ALA A 3 2.91 12.17 15.68
CA ALA A 3 2.78 13.20 14.65
C ALA A 3 1.84 14.34 15.10
N GLU A 4 0.77 14.02 15.78
CA GLU A 4 -0.17 15.01 16.34
C GLU A 4 0.51 15.85 17.44
N GLY A 5 1.29 15.21 18.32
CA GLY A 5 2.05 15.91 19.36
C GLY A 5 3.07 16.88 18.77
N ILE A 6 3.81 16.48 17.73
CA ILE A 6 4.75 17.33 17.02
C ILE A 6 4.01 18.50 16.36
N LEU A 7 2.91 18.23 15.63
CA LEU A 7 2.10 19.24 14.97
C LEU A 7 1.60 20.30 15.95
N VAL A 8 1.09 19.88 17.12
CA VAL A 8 0.61 20.81 18.17
C VAL A 8 1.75 21.64 18.72
N ALA A 9 2.91 21.04 19.01
CA ALA A 9 4.07 21.74 19.55
C ALA A 9 4.60 22.79 18.54
N GLU A 10 4.76 22.43 17.29
CA GLU A 10 5.22 23.31 16.21
C GLU A 10 4.23 24.46 15.99
N ARG A 11 2.93 24.16 15.91
CA ARG A 11 1.90 25.20 15.75
C ARG A 11 1.88 26.17 16.92
N THR A 12 2.02 25.67 18.14
CA THR A 12 2.08 26.52 19.35
C THR A 12 3.35 27.38 19.35
N GLY A 13 4.46 26.85 18.84
CA GLY A 13 5.72 27.56 18.64
C GLY A 13 5.75 28.55 17.47
N GLY A 14 4.65 28.68 16.72
CA GLY A 14 4.56 29.60 15.58
C GLY A 14 5.24 29.09 14.31
N LEU A 15 5.57 27.80 14.22
CA LEU A 15 6.17 27.20 13.03
C LEU A 15 5.08 26.85 12.00
N PRO A 16 5.41 26.81 10.69
CA PRO A 16 4.50 26.33 9.68
C PRO A 16 4.29 24.81 9.86
N VAL A 17 3.04 24.36 9.81
CA VAL A 17 2.68 22.95 9.97
C VAL A 17 1.83 22.46 8.81
N THR A 18 2.00 21.19 8.44
CA THR A 18 1.14 20.50 7.49
C THR A 18 0.12 19.67 8.27
N PRO A 19 -1.18 19.80 7.99
CA PRO A 19 -2.20 18.94 8.60
C PRO A 19 -1.92 17.46 8.32
N ILE A 20 -2.26 16.61 9.30
CA ILE A 20 -2.14 15.17 9.13
C ILE A 20 -3.26 14.67 8.22
N ASP A 21 -2.90 13.97 7.14
CA ASP A 21 -3.84 13.16 6.39
C ASP A 21 -4.08 11.84 7.14
N TYR A 22 -5.25 11.70 7.76
CA TYR A 22 -5.60 10.52 8.54
C TYR A 22 -5.83 9.27 7.67
N ASP A 23 -6.14 9.42 6.38
CA ASP A 23 -6.22 8.29 5.46
C ASP A 23 -4.80 7.74 5.19
N GLY A 24 -3.79 8.61 5.16
CA GLY A 24 -2.38 8.25 4.99
C GLY A 24 -1.68 7.69 6.24
N VAL A 25 -2.40 7.55 7.36
CA VAL A 25 -1.85 6.93 8.58
C VAL A 25 -1.98 5.40 8.48
N PRO A 26 -0.88 4.64 8.54
CA PRO A 26 -0.96 3.18 8.50
C PRO A 26 -1.62 2.62 9.75
N ARG A 27 -2.38 1.55 9.56
CA ARG A 27 -3.10 0.82 10.62
C ARG A 27 -2.69 -0.64 10.58
N ILE A 28 -2.38 -1.22 11.75
CA ILE A 28 -1.97 -2.61 11.86
C ILE A 28 -2.83 -3.29 12.93
N THR A 29 -3.31 -4.49 12.62
CA THR A 29 -3.90 -5.42 13.58
C THR A 29 -2.93 -6.59 13.73
N TYR A 30 -2.36 -6.75 14.91
CA TYR A 30 -1.39 -7.80 15.26
C TYR A 30 -2.08 -9.11 15.60
N SER A 31 -2.90 -9.60 14.69
CA SER A 31 -3.52 -10.93 14.72
C SER A 31 -2.59 -11.95 14.06
N ASP A 32 -3.03 -13.21 13.98
CA ASP A 32 -2.40 -14.25 13.15
C ASP A 32 -3.43 -14.79 12.16
N PRO A 33 -3.31 -14.44 10.86
CA PRO A 33 -2.34 -13.54 10.23
C PRO A 33 -2.55 -12.06 10.62
N GLU A 34 -1.48 -11.25 10.49
CA GLU A 34 -1.56 -9.80 10.66
C GLU A 34 -2.35 -9.14 9.52
N VAL A 35 -2.97 -8.00 9.82
CA VAL A 35 -3.63 -7.15 8.82
C VAL A 35 -3.03 -5.76 8.90
N ALA A 36 -2.55 -5.24 7.77
CA ALA A 36 -2.00 -3.91 7.67
C ALA A 36 -2.66 -3.13 6.53
N SER A 37 -2.91 -1.84 6.72
CA SER A 37 -3.58 -1.01 5.72
C SER A 37 -3.15 0.45 5.80
N VAL A 38 -3.18 1.12 4.65
CA VAL A 38 -3.07 2.57 4.51
C VAL A 38 -3.97 3.03 3.37
N GLY A 39 -4.55 4.21 3.48
CA GLY A 39 -5.43 4.76 2.46
C GLY A 39 -6.86 4.20 2.51
N LEU A 40 -7.56 4.33 1.39
CA LEU A 40 -8.98 4.00 1.25
C LEU A 40 -9.17 2.53 0.86
N THR A 41 -10.20 1.92 1.41
CA THR A 41 -10.74 0.66 0.88
C THR A 41 -11.54 0.94 -0.40
N SER A 42 -11.81 -0.12 -1.21
CA SER A 42 -12.66 0.00 -2.40
C SER A 42 -14.05 0.55 -2.07
N ALA A 43 -14.62 0.16 -0.93
CA ALA A 43 -15.91 0.66 -0.47
C ALA A 43 -15.86 2.17 -0.15
N GLN A 44 -14.86 2.61 0.61
CA GLN A 44 -14.68 4.02 0.93
C GLN A 44 -14.40 4.89 -0.31
N ALA A 45 -13.64 4.37 -1.27
CA ALA A 45 -13.43 5.05 -2.54
C ALA A 45 -14.73 5.20 -3.32
N ALA A 46 -15.55 4.15 -3.39
CA ALA A 46 -16.87 4.19 -4.04
C ALA A 46 -17.82 5.16 -3.33
N GLU A 47 -17.88 5.17 -1.99
CA GLU A 47 -18.67 6.14 -1.21
C GLU A 47 -18.26 7.59 -1.48
N ARG A 48 -16.98 7.84 -1.79
CA ARG A 48 -16.48 9.17 -2.19
C ARG A 48 -16.66 9.46 -3.68
N GLY A 49 -17.30 8.57 -4.45
CA GLY A 49 -17.53 8.72 -5.89
C GLY A 49 -16.26 8.60 -6.74
N LEU A 50 -15.19 8.03 -6.20
CA LEU A 50 -13.92 7.84 -6.91
C LEU A 50 -14.01 6.62 -7.82
N LYS A 51 -13.56 6.76 -9.07
CA LYS A 51 -13.33 5.63 -9.96
C LYS A 51 -11.97 5.02 -9.68
N THR A 52 -11.92 3.71 -9.52
CA THR A 52 -10.70 3.00 -9.13
C THR A 52 -10.42 1.81 -10.03
N VAL A 53 -9.15 1.46 -10.13
CA VAL A 53 -8.66 0.16 -10.58
C VAL A 53 -7.92 -0.48 -9.41
N GLU A 54 -8.01 -1.79 -9.29
CA GLU A 54 -7.39 -2.49 -8.18
C GLU A 54 -6.81 -3.83 -8.61
N PHE A 55 -5.79 -4.26 -7.91
CA PHE A 55 -5.21 -5.58 -8.09
C PHE A 55 -4.87 -6.21 -6.75
N THR A 56 -5.11 -7.52 -6.65
CA THR A 56 -4.77 -8.30 -5.46
C THR A 56 -3.77 -9.39 -5.84
N TYR A 57 -2.55 -9.27 -5.30
CA TYR A 57 -1.53 -10.29 -5.43
C TYR A 57 -1.66 -11.31 -4.30
N ASN A 58 -1.65 -12.61 -4.64
CA ASN A 58 -1.71 -13.70 -3.66
C ASN A 58 -0.29 -14.08 -3.21
N LEU A 59 -0.02 -13.99 -1.92
CA LEU A 59 1.27 -14.34 -1.32
C LEU A 59 1.63 -15.83 -1.43
N GLY A 60 0.67 -16.70 -1.73
CA GLY A 60 0.93 -18.11 -2.02
C GLY A 60 1.85 -18.34 -3.22
N GLY A 61 1.93 -17.36 -4.15
CA GLY A 61 2.89 -17.38 -5.26
C GLY A 61 4.22 -16.68 -4.97
N ASN A 62 4.37 -16.08 -3.79
CA ASN A 62 5.59 -15.37 -3.40
C ASN A 62 6.63 -16.35 -2.82
N GLY A 63 7.86 -16.37 -3.38
CA GLY A 63 8.90 -17.32 -2.99
C GLY A 63 9.25 -17.27 -1.50
N ARG A 64 9.30 -16.10 -0.87
CA ARG A 64 9.57 -15.98 0.57
C ARG A 64 8.44 -16.53 1.41
N SER A 65 7.20 -16.29 1.01
CA SER A 65 6.02 -16.83 1.70
C SER A 65 5.98 -18.36 1.63
N VAL A 66 6.35 -18.93 0.48
CA VAL A 66 6.50 -20.40 0.34
C VAL A 66 7.55 -20.96 1.29
N ILE A 67 8.74 -20.32 1.38
CA ILE A 67 9.81 -20.71 2.32
C ILE A 67 9.32 -20.63 3.78
N LEU A 68 8.56 -19.60 4.12
CA LEU A 68 8.02 -19.38 5.47
C LEU A 68 6.75 -20.21 5.75
N GLN A 69 6.23 -20.93 4.75
CA GLN A 69 4.96 -21.68 4.83
C GLN A 69 3.79 -20.79 5.27
N THR A 70 3.75 -19.56 4.75
CA THR A 70 2.71 -18.58 5.04
C THR A 70 1.90 -18.27 3.79
N GLN A 71 0.71 -17.72 4.00
CA GLN A 71 -0.18 -17.27 2.95
C GLN A 71 -0.64 -15.84 3.26
N GLY A 72 -1.32 -15.22 2.30
CA GLY A 72 -1.87 -13.89 2.44
C GLY A 72 -2.13 -13.24 1.11
N ALA A 73 -2.38 -11.95 1.14
CA ALA A 73 -2.62 -11.16 -0.06
C ALA A 73 -2.18 -9.70 0.14
N ALA A 74 -1.77 -9.06 -0.95
CA ALA A 74 -1.52 -7.63 -1.03
C ALA A 74 -2.43 -7.01 -2.08
N LYS A 75 -3.34 -6.13 -1.66
CA LYS A 75 -4.27 -5.42 -2.52
C LYS A 75 -3.83 -3.97 -2.67
N VAL A 76 -3.71 -3.51 -3.90
CA VAL A 76 -3.42 -2.13 -4.26
C VAL A 76 -4.61 -1.55 -5.00
N ILE A 77 -4.99 -0.33 -4.62
CA ILE A 77 -6.10 0.44 -5.19
C ILE A 77 -5.53 1.76 -5.71
N ALA A 78 -5.71 2.03 -6.98
CA ALA A 78 -5.32 3.28 -7.63
C ALA A 78 -6.53 3.99 -8.24
N LEU A 79 -6.43 5.28 -8.45
CA LEU A 79 -7.44 6.01 -9.22
C LEU A 79 -7.48 5.47 -10.65
N SER A 80 -8.68 5.43 -11.24
CA SER A 80 -8.86 5.12 -12.66
C SER A 80 -8.87 6.43 -13.44
N GLU A 81 -7.81 6.66 -14.20
CA GLU A 81 -7.72 7.75 -15.18
C GLU A 81 -8.06 7.22 -16.59
N GLU A 82 -8.26 8.11 -17.56
CA GLU A 82 -8.81 7.73 -18.89
C GLU A 82 -8.01 6.61 -19.56
N ASP A 83 -6.67 6.69 -19.52
CA ASP A 83 -5.79 5.76 -20.25
C ASP A 83 -4.86 4.93 -19.36
N ARG A 84 -4.85 5.16 -18.04
CA ARG A 84 -3.91 4.51 -17.12
C ARG A 84 -4.37 4.55 -15.66
N PRO A 85 -3.80 3.71 -14.80
CA PRO A 85 -3.93 3.90 -13.35
C PRO A 85 -3.23 5.19 -12.92
N GLY A 86 -3.94 6.04 -12.19
CA GLY A 86 -3.39 7.21 -11.51
C GLY A 86 -2.77 6.85 -10.16
N ARG A 87 -2.64 7.85 -9.26
CA ARG A 87 -2.01 7.64 -7.96
C ARG A 87 -2.66 6.53 -7.12
N VAL A 88 -1.86 5.87 -6.34
CA VAL A 88 -2.31 4.87 -5.36
C VAL A 88 -3.06 5.57 -4.22
N ILE A 89 -4.26 5.10 -3.94
CA ILE A 89 -5.13 5.64 -2.89
C ILE A 89 -5.40 4.65 -1.76
N GLY A 90 -4.94 3.42 -1.87
CA GLY A 90 -5.07 2.42 -0.82
C GLY A 90 -4.19 1.20 -1.04
N VAL A 91 -3.61 0.70 0.05
CA VAL A 91 -2.88 -0.56 0.09
C VAL A 91 -3.31 -1.33 1.33
N HIS A 92 -3.72 -2.58 1.14
CA HIS A 92 -4.23 -3.46 2.19
C HIS A 92 -3.55 -4.82 2.08
N ILE A 93 -2.94 -5.27 3.17
CA ILE A 93 -2.15 -6.49 3.19
C ILE A 93 -2.61 -7.37 4.35
N VAL A 94 -2.77 -8.65 4.09
CA VAL A 94 -2.99 -9.68 5.11
C VAL A 94 -1.96 -10.77 4.96
N GLY A 95 -1.35 -11.20 6.06
CA GLY A 95 -0.32 -12.23 6.04
C GLY A 95 0.63 -12.17 7.22
N SER A 96 1.67 -12.97 7.18
CA SER A 96 2.70 -12.98 8.23
C SER A 96 3.61 -11.75 8.09
N ARG A 97 3.82 -11.00 9.18
CA ARG A 97 4.71 -9.83 9.27
C ARG A 97 4.38 -8.70 8.30
N VAL A 98 3.12 -8.56 7.90
CA VAL A 98 2.72 -7.49 6.98
C VAL A 98 2.76 -6.11 7.62
N GLY A 99 2.80 -6.04 8.95
CA GLY A 99 3.08 -4.82 9.69
C GLY A 99 4.43 -4.18 9.35
N GLU A 100 5.43 -4.98 8.99
CA GLU A 100 6.72 -4.47 8.52
C GLU A 100 6.66 -4.00 7.06
N LEU A 101 5.79 -4.58 6.24
CA LEU A 101 5.64 -4.23 4.83
C LEU A 101 4.89 -2.91 4.62
N ILE A 102 4.01 -2.52 5.53
CA ILE A 102 3.15 -1.36 5.36
C ILE A 102 3.92 -0.04 5.31
N ALA A 103 5.17 0.00 5.78
CA ALA A 103 6.01 1.18 5.73
C ALA A 103 6.30 1.63 4.29
N GLU A 104 6.53 0.70 3.36
CA GLU A 104 6.67 1.01 1.94
C GLU A 104 5.35 1.55 1.36
N ALA A 105 4.25 0.86 1.64
CA ALA A 105 2.93 1.28 1.19
C ALA A 105 2.52 2.67 1.71
N GLN A 106 2.93 3.01 2.93
CA GLN A 106 2.72 4.34 3.53
C GLN A 106 3.46 5.44 2.75
N LEU A 107 4.69 5.18 2.29
CA LEU A 107 5.43 6.11 1.45
C LEU A 107 4.77 6.25 0.07
N ILE A 108 4.38 5.14 -0.55
CA ILE A 108 3.67 5.11 -1.84
C ILE A 108 2.42 6.00 -1.77
N TYR A 109 1.58 5.81 -0.75
CA TYR A 109 0.37 6.59 -0.56
C TYR A 109 0.66 8.08 -0.33
N ASN A 110 1.52 8.40 0.64
CA ASN A 110 1.74 9.79 1.06
C ASN A 110 2.57 10.62 0.06
N TRP A 111 3.24 9.98 -0.88
CA TRP A 111 3.96 10.64 -1.97
C TRP A 111 3.18 10.67 -3.28
N ASP A 112 1.89 10.31 -3.25
CA ASP A 112 1.02 10.27 -4.42
C ASP A 112 1.60 9.45 -5.58
N ALA A 113 2.37 8.39 -5.27
CA ALA A 113 3.01 7.56 -6.29
C ALA A 113 1.96 6.83 -7.14
N GLU A 114 2.27 6.68 -8.42
CA GLU A 114 1.49 5.87 -9.35
C GLU A 114 2.02 4.43 -9.40
N PRO A 115 1.21 3.44 -9.82
CA PRO A 115 1.70 2.07 -9.99
C PRO A 115 2.94 1.97 -10.90
N SER A 116 3.03 2.82 -11.92
CA SER A 116 4.18 2.90 -12.82
C SER A 116 5.48 3.31 -12.14
N ASP A 117 5.42 4.12 -11.09
CA ASP A 117 6.61 4.56 -10.33
C ASP A 117 7.18 3.39 -9.53
N VAL A 118 6.30 2.67 -8.82
CA VAL A 118 6.69 1.51 -8.00
C VAL A 118 7.13 0.34 -8.86
N ALA A 119 6.51 0.14 -10.03
CA ALA A 119 6.85 -0.93 -10.98
C ALA A 119 8.29 -0.84 -11.52
N GLN A 120 8.95 0.31 -11.40
CA GLN A 120 10.35 0.50 -11.79
C GLN A 120 11.34 0.15 -10.68
N LEU A 121 10.87 -0.02 -9.44
CA LEU A 121 11.72 -0.30 -8.29
C LEU A 121 12.12 -1.77 -8.25
N VAL A 122 13.31 -2.03 -7.73
CA VAL A 122 13.82 -3.39 -7.55
C VAL A 122 13.60 -3.81 -6.10
N HIS A 123 12.75 -4.82 -5.91
CA HIS A 123 12.57 -5.44 -4.59
C HIS A 123 13.59 -6.56 -4.39
N PRO A 124 14.16 -6.71 -3.18
CA PRO A 124 15.10 -7.80 -2.90
C PRO A 124 14.44 -9.17 -3.04
N HIS A 125 15.16 -10.13 -3.62
CA HIS A 125 14.69 -11.52 -3.77
C HIS A 125 15.50 -12.49 -2.88
N PRO A 126 14.87 -13.44 -2.14
CA PRO A 126 13.43 -13.59 -1.95
C PRO A 126 12.91 -12.81 -0.74
N THR A 127 11.89 -11.99 -0.93
CA THR A 127 11.24 -11.23 0.15
C THR A 127 9.72 -11.22 0.00
N GLN A 128 8.99 -10.91 1.08
CA GLN A 128 7.55 -10.68 0.99
C GLN A 128 7.23 -9.30 0.38
N SER A 129 8.15 -8.33 0.43
CA SER A 129 7.96 -7.02 -0.18
C SER A 129 7.81 -7.07 -1.70
N GLU A 130 8.31 -8.13 -2.37
CA GLU A 130 8.05 -8.37 -3.79
C GLU A 130 6.56 -8.43 -4.13
N ALA A 131 5.71 -8.77 -3.15
CA ALA A 131 4.25 -8.76 -3.34
C ALA A 131 3.70 -7.36 -3.63
N ILE A 132 4.30 -6.32 -3.02
CA ILE A 132 3.95 -4.92 -3.30
C ILE A 132 4.39 -4.59 -4.73
N GLY A 133 5.61 -4.92 -5.10
CA GLY A 133 6.13 -4.73 -6.46
C GLY A 133 5.28 -5.42 -7.52
N GLU A 134 4.93 -6.70 -7.32
CA GLU A 134 4.11 -7.46 -8.25
C GLU A 134 2.70 -6.90 -8.43
N ALA A 135 2.07 -6.44 -7.35
CA ALA A 135 0.76 -5.81 -7.42
C ALA A 135 0.80 -4.51 -8.26
N HIS A 136 1.88 -3.71 -8.10
CA HIS A 136 2.07 -2.50 -8.88
C HIS A 136 2.45 -2.79 -10.34
N LEU A 137 3.30 -3.79 -10.60
CA LEU A 137 3.60 -4.27 -11.95
C LEU A 137 2.33 -4.70 -12.69
N ALA A 138 1.44 -5.44 -12.01
CA ALA A 138 0.18 -5.87 -12.61
C ALA A 138 -0.72 -4.67 -12.97
N LEU A 139 -0.86 -3.69 -12.07
CA LEU A 139 -1.61 -2.46 -12.35
C LEU A 139 -0.98 -1.64 -13.47
N ALA A 140 0.35 -1.61 -13.56
CA ALA A 140 1.07 -0.94 -14.64
C ALA A 140 1.05 -1.71 -15.98
N GLY A 141 0.33 -2.85 -16.06
CA GLY A 141 0.20 -3.66 -17.26
C GLY A 141 1.46 -4.49 -17.62
N LYS A 142 2.34 -4.72 -16.64
CA LYS A 142 3.63 -5.43 -16.82
C LYS A 142 3.83 -6.55 -15.78
N PRO A 143 2.84 -7.43 -15.54
CA PRO A 143 2.97 -8.49 -14.53
C PRO A 143 4.11 -9.44 -14.90
N LEU A 144 4.89 -9.89 -13.89
CA LEU A 144 5.96 -10.88 -14.07
C LEU A 144 5.53 -12.29 -13.65
N HIS A 145 4.90 -12.41 -12.48
CA HIS A 145 4.56 -13.71 -11.89
C HIS A 145 3.05 -13.94 -11.77
N VAL A 146 2.25 -13.02 -12.31
CA VAL A 146 0.79 -13.16 -12.35
C VAL A 146 0.36 -13.48 -13.78
N HIS A 147 -0.34 -14.59 -13.92
CA HIS A 147 -1.01 -14.93 -15.17
C HIS A 147 -2.43 -14.38 -15.12
N ALA A 148 -2.80 -13.61 -16.14
CA ALA A 148 -4.16 -13.11 -16.34
C ALA A 148 -5.11 -14.25 -16.72
#